data_35a8572288d9673b4e64c631efd7bd49
#
_entry.id   35a8572288d9673b4e64c631efd7bd49
#
_cell.length_a   1.000
_cell.length_b   1.000
_cell.length_c   1.000
_cell.angle_alpha   90.00
_cell.angle_beta   90.00
_cell.angle_gamma   90.00
#
_symmetry.space_group_name_H-M   'P 1'
#
loop_
_entity.id
_entity.type
_entity.pdbx_description
1 polymer ?
#
loop_
_entity_poly.entity_id
_entity_poly.type
_entity_poly.pdbx_seq_one_letter_code
_entity_poly.pdbx_strand_id
1 'polypeptide(L)'
;DKDAIQIVPLMIKYAAELKNKGRMLKDELEDITRNVGNFNDKLFSHTFEGTQGKAKIENIMTQFRSETPSEMCGLKVIAIEDFETGKKTDLQNDEVSDITLPKANVIKIYFNEGFIALRPSGTEPKIKLYVSLSCDHFDVVAQKMNDAIFNS
;
A
#
# COMPACT_ATOMS: atom_id res chain seq x y z
N ASP A 1 -6.48 -2.76 16.70
CA ASP A 1 -5.50 -2.13 15.80
C ASP A 1 -4.95 -0.79 16.30
N LYS A 2 -5.41 -0.30 17.45
CA LYS A 2 -5.02 1.01 18.04
C LYS A 2 -4.64 0.88 19.50
N ASP A 3 -3.91 -0.18 19.85
CA ASP A 3 -3.52 -0.46 21.23
C ASP A 3 -2.04 -0.12 21.49
N ALA A 4 -1.74 1.18 21.50
CA ALA A 4 -0.41 1.67 21.83
C ALA A 4 -0.05 1.38 23.30
N ILE A 5 -1.04 1.34 24.19
CA ILE A 5 -0.82 1.07 25.62
C ILE A 5 -0.22 -0.33 25.84
N GLN A 6 -0.69 -1.33 25.09
CA GLN A 6 -0.16 -2.69 25.15
C GLN A 6 1.21 -2.83 24.47
N ILE A 7 1.42 -2.13 23.34
CA ILE A 7 2.64 -2.21 22.55
C ILE A 7 3.84 -1.57 23.25
N VAL A 8 3.63 -0.45 23.97
CA VAL A 8 4.74 0.26 24.65
C VAL A 8 5.49 -0.64 25.64
N PRO A 9 4.85 -1.33 26.61
CA PRO A 9 5.57 -2.23 27.52
C PRO A 9 6.24 -3.40 26.81
N LEU A 10 5.66 -3.93 25.74
CA LEU A 10 6.28 -5.00 24.95
C LEU A 10 7.57 -4.51 24.27
N MET A 11 7.55 -3.32 23.70
CA MET A 11 8.74 -2.72 23.08
C MET A 11 9.82 -2.39 24.09
N ILE A 12 9.46 -1.91 25.29
CA ILE A 12 10.42 -1.66 26.38
C ILE A 12 11.09 -2.97 26.82
N LYS A 13 10.29 -4.03 27.03
CA LYS A 13 10.80 -5.35 27.39
C LYS A 13 11.75 -5.89 26.30
N TYR A 14 11.34 -5.81 25.05
CA TYR A 14 12.16 -6.28 23.94
C TYR A 14 13.47 -5.49 23.80
N ALA A 15 13.42 -4.17 23.92
CA ALA A 15 14.63 -3.33 23.92
C ALA A 15 15.60 -3.68 25.09
N ALA A 16 15.06 -3.98 26.27
CA ALA A 16 15.87 -4.42 27.40
C ALA A 16 16.53 -5.78 27.17
N GLU A 17 15.82 -6.73 26.58
CA GLU A 17 16.36 -8.04 26.19
C GLU A 17 17.48 -7.91 25.14
N LEU A 18 17.31 -7.07 24.13
CA LEU A 18 18.36 -6.80 23.13
C LEU A 18 19.58 -6.14 23.80
N LYS A 19 19.37 -5.17 24.68
CA LYS A 19 20.47 -4.50 25.40
C LYS A 19 21.29 -5.50 26.24
N ASN A 20 20.64 -6.47 26.89
CA ASN A 20 21.34 -7.53 27.62
C ASN A 20 22.20 -8.43 26.71
N LYS A 21 21.86 -8.48 25.40
CA LYS A 21 22.64 -9.19 24.37
C LYS A 21 23.67 -8.28 23.67
N GLY A 22 23.85 -7.05 24.14
CA GLY A 22 24.74 -6.05 23.53
C GLY A 22 24.22 -5.49 22.19
N ARG A 23 22.91 -5.59 21.95
CA ARG A 23 22.23 -5.15 20.71
C ARG A 23 21.24 -3.99 20.98
N MET A 24 20.89 -3.30 19.91
CA MET A 24 19.87 -2.25 19.92
C MET A 24 18.71 -2.63 18.97
N LEU A 25 17.58 -1.94 19.11
CA LEU A 25 16.44 -2.10 18.17
C LEU A 25 16.82 -1.83 16.72
N LYS A 26 17.79 -0.95 16.48
CA LYS A 26 18.30 -0.67 15.14
C LYS A 26 18.97 -1.88 14.52
N ASP A 27 19.80 -2.60 15.29
CA ASP A 27 20.49 -3.80 14.80
C ASP A 27 19.48 -4.88 14.41
N GLU A 28 18.40 -5.00 15.19
CA GLU A 28 17.31 -5.93 14.90
C GLU A 28 16.54 -5.55 13.63
N LEU A 29 16.28 -4.25 13.44
CA LEU A 29 15.64 -3.76 12.21
C LEU A 29 16.52 -4.02 10.99
N GLU A 30 17.84 -3.83 11.09
CA GLU A 30 18.79 -4.14 10.01
C GLU A 30 18.79 -5.64 9.67
N ASP A 31 18.70 -6.51 10.68
CA ASP A 31 18.61 -7.96 10.45
C ASP A 31 17.29 -8.35 9.78
N ILE A 32 16.16 -7.78 10.22
CA ILE A 32 14.85 -7.98 9.59
C ILE A 32 14.90 -7.53 8.12
N THR A 33 15.40 -6.32 7.87
CA THR A 33 15.55 -5.76 6.53
C THR A 33 16.40 -6.65 5.62
N ARG A 34 17.50 -7.20 6.16
CA ARG A 34 18.38 -8.10 5.42
C ARG A 34 17.73 -9.44 5.08
N ASN A 35 16.89 -9.97 5.98
CA ASN A 35 16.29 -11.29 5.83
C ASN A 35 14.96 -11.28 5.06
N VAL A 36 14.18 -10.20 5.17
CA VAL A 36 12.82 -10.09 4.62
C VAL A 36 12.79 -9.22 3.35
N GLY A 37 13.72 -8.29 3.23
CA GLY A 37 13.78 -7.30 2.16
C GLY A 37 13.64 -5.87 2.67
N ASN A 38 14.20 -4.93 1.93
CA ASN A 38 14.18 -3.50 2.25
C ASN A 38 12.93 -2.86 1.66
N PHE A 39 11.76 -3.11 2.27
CA PHE A 39 10.52 -2.44 1.87
C PHE A 39 10.45 -1.05 2.49
N ASN A 40 10.16 -0.08 1.64
CA ASN A 40 9.90 1.30 2.03
C ASN A 40 8.42 1.61 1.84
N ASP A 41 7.84 2.31 2.82
CA ASP A 41 6.43 2.65 2.85
C ASP A 41 6.24 4.15 2.73
N LYS A 42 5.26 4.58 1.93
CA LYS A 42 4.84 5.98 1.82
C LYS A 42 3.32 6.08 1.70
N LEU A 43 2.77 7.07 2.40
CA LEU A 43 1.34 7.38 2.35
C LEU A 43 1.16 8.76 1.74
N PHE A 44 0.38 8.84 0.65
CA PHE A 44 -0.16 10.07 0.11
C PHE A 44 -1.64 10.19 0.46
N SER A 45 -2.08 11.40 0.74
CA SER A 45 -3.48 11.66 1.11
C SER A 45 -3.96 12.91 0.35
N HIS A 46 -4.94 12.72 -0.53
CA HIS A 46 -5.52 13.78 -1.34
C HIS A 46 -6.94 14.07 -0.90
N THR A 47 -7.21 15.33 -0.61
CA THR A 47 -8.55 15.83 -0.31
C THR A 47 -9.00 16.69 -1.49
N PHE A 48 -10.19 16.41 -2.02
CA PHE A 48 -10.78 17.16 -3.11
C PHE A 48 -12.01 17.92 -2.59
N GLU A 49 -12.01 19.24 -2.70
CA GLU A 49 -13.10 20.07 -2.19
C GLU A 49 -14.34 20.02 -3.09
N GLY A 50 -15.50 20.23 -2.47
CA GLY A 50 -16.79 20.36 -3.14
C GLY A 50 -17.41 19.04 -3.65
N THR A 51 -18.56 19.17 -4.31
CA THR A 51 -19.33 18.04 -4.85
C THR A 51 -18.59 17.29 -5.98
N GLN A 52 -17.76 17.98 -6.72
CA GLN A 52 -16.92 17.38 -7.78
C GLN A 52 -15.80 16.49 -7.22
N GLY A 53 -15.39 16.70 -5.96
CA GLY A 53 -14.33 15.92 -5.34
C GLY A 53 -14.69 14.44 -5.19
N LYS A 54 -15.92 14.12 -4.80
CA LYS A 54 -16.41 12.74 -4.73
C LYS A 54 -16.43 12.07 -6.10
N ALA A 55 -16.95 12.79 -7.12
CA ALA A 55 -16.98 12.28 -8.49
C ALA A 55 -15.58 12.00 -9.04
N LYS A 56 -14.60 12.87 -8.74
CA LYS A 56 -13.19 12.63 -9.13
C LYS A 56 -12.64 11.36 -8.50
N ILE A 57 -12.89 11.12 -7.22
CA ILE A 57 -12.46 9.91 -6.52
C ILE A 57 -13.12 8.67 -7.12
N GLU A 58 -14.44 8.71 -7.38
CA GLU A 58 -15.18 7.61 -8.00
C GLU A 58 -14.64 7.30 -9.40
N ASN A 59 -14.32 8.32 -10.19
CA ASN A 59 -13.72 8.14 -11.52
C ASN A 59 -12.35 7.46 -11.44
N ILE A 60 -11.48 7.87 -10.52
CA ILE A 60 -10.17 7.23 -10.30
C ILE A 60 -10.37 5.74 -9.97
N MET A 61 -11.22 5.42 -9.02
CA MET A 61 -11.48 4.03 -8.62
C MET A 61 -12.09 3.20 -9.77
N THR A 62 -13.01 3.78 -10.53
CA THR A 62 -13.64 3.12 -11.68
C THR A 62 -12.62 2.85 -12.79
N GLN A 63 -11.76 3.81 -13.09
CA GLN A 63 -10.71 3.66 -14.10
C GLN A 63 -9.77 2.50 -13.74
N PHE A 64 -9.30 2.43 -12.50
CA PHE A 64 -8.44 1.32 -12.06
C PHE A 64 -9.14 -0.04 -12.05
N ARG A 65 -10.47 -0.10 -11.91
CA ARG A 65 -11.25 -1.33 -12.02
C ARG A 65 -11.46 -1.77 -13.46
N SER A 66 -11.73 -0.83 -14.36
CA SER A 66 -12.05 -1.13 -15.76
C SER A 66 -10.82 -1.27 -16.66
N GLU A 67 -9.78 -0.49 -16.37
CA GLU A 67 -8.60 -0.35 -17.24
C GLU A 67 -7.33 -0.41 -16.41
N THR A 68 -7.07 -1.55 -15.76
CA THR A 68 -5.84 -1.68 -14.99
C THR A 68 -4.63 -1.67 -15.93
N PRO A 69 -3.68 -0.77 -15.71
CA PRO A 69 -2.48 -0.73 -16.52
C PRO A 69 -1.63 -2.00 -16.32
N SER A 70 -1.02 -2.48 -17.39
CA SER A 70 -0.06 -3.61 -17.34
C SER A 70 1.30 -3.21 -16.73
N GLU A 71 1.57 -1.89 -16.68
CA GLU A 71 2.80 -1.31 -16.14
C GLU A 71 2.51 0.05 -15.50
N MET A 72 3.17 0.35 -14.38
CA MET A 72 3.12 1.67 -13.73
C MET A 72 4.53 2.12 -13.36
N CYS A 73 4.94 3.28 -13.85
CA CYS A 73 6.23 3.91 -13.53
C CYS A 73 7.45 2.99 -13.74
N GLY A 74 7.41 2.13 -14.76
CA GLY A 74 8.47 1.17 -15.06
C GLY A 74 8.38 -0.16 -14.31
N LEU A 75 7.36 -0.34 -13.46
CA LEU A 75 7.10 -1.59 -12.74
C LEU A 75 5.94 -2.36 -13.39
N LYS A 76 6.18 -3.65 -13.68
CA LYS A 76 5.17 -4.53 -14.26
C LYS A 76 4.10 -4.88 -13.22
N VAL A 77 2.83 -4.67 -13.56
CA VAL A 77 1.71 -5.12 -12.74
C VAL A 77 1.55 -6.63 -12.90
N ILE A 78 1.54 -7.35 -11.79
CA ILE A 78 1.45 -8.82 -11.77
C ILE A 78 0.09 -9.34 -11.27
N ALA A 79 -0.57 -8.60 -10.39
CA ALA A 79 -1.90 -8.96 -9.89
C ALA A 79 -2.65 -7.74 -9.36
N ILE A 80 -3.98 -7.88 -9.27
CA ILE A 80 -4.88 -6.87 -8.71
C ILE A 80 -5.85 -7.55 -7.77
N GLU A 81 -6.10 -6.91 -6.64
CA GLU A 81 -7.17 -7.25 -5.71
C GLU A 81 -8.17 -6.10 -5.65
N ASP A 82 -9.41 -6.35 -6.06
CA ASP A 82 -10.53 -5.45 -5.84
C ASP A 82 -11.41 -5.98 -4.71
N PHE A 83 -11.27 -5.36 -3.56
CA PHE A 83 -12.02 -5.76 -2.35
C PHE A 83 -13.50 -5.41 -2.41
N GLU A 84 -13.93 -4.53 -3.30
CA GLU A 84 -15.35 -4.23 -3.48
C GLU A 84 -16.08 -5.36 -4.21
N THR A 85 -15.48 -5.87 -5.27
CA THR A 85 -16.00 -7.05 -5.99
C THR A 85 -15.67 -8.35 -5.28
N GLY A 86 -14.62 -8.37 -4.47
CA GLY A 86 -14.10 -9.56 -3.79
C GLY A 86 -13.31 -10.46 -4.73
N LYS A 87 -12.69 -9.90 -5.78
CA LYS A 87 -11.94 -10.66 -6.78
C LYS A 87 -10.47 -10.26 -6.80
N LYS A 88 -9.61 -11.26 -6.95
CA LYS A 88 -8.20 -11.13 -7.28
C LYS A 88 -7.97 -11.63 -8.71
N THR A 89 -7.33 -10.83 -9.54
CA THR A 89 -6.90 -11.18 -10.89
C THR A 89 -5.39 -11.27 -10.93
N ASP A 90 -4.87 -12.45 -11.25
CA ASP A 90 -3.45 -12.65 -11.56
C ASP A 90 -3.24 -12.37 -13.05
N LEU A 91 -2.47 -11.33 -13.38
CA LEU A 91 -2.21 -10.91 -14.76
C LEU A 91 -1.08 -11.72 -15.43
N GLN A 92 -0.44 -12.62 -14.72
CA GLN A 92 0.59 -13.50 -15.29
C GLN A 92 -0.02 -14.76 -15.90
N ASN A 93 -1.13 -15.24 -15.30
CA ASN A 93 -1.78 -16.49 -15.68
C ASN A 93 -3.22 -16.28 -16.21
N ASP A 94 -3.72 -15.04 -16.18
CA ASP A 94 -5.12 -14.68 -16.44
C ASP A 94 -6.12 -15.41 -15.52
N GLU A 95 -5.68 -15.73 -14.28
CA GLU A 95 -6.51 -16.43 -13.31
C GLU A 95 -7.27 -15.44 -12.43
N VAL A 96 -8.55 -15.75 -12.18
CA VAL A 96 -9.40 -15.00 -11.25
C VAL A 96 -9.77 -15.86 -10.06
N SER A 97 -9.55 -15.37 -8.84
CA SER A 97 -9.87 -16.04 -7.58
C SER A 97 -10.68 -15.14 -6.64
N ASP A 98 -11.32 -15.74 -5.64
CA ASP A 98 -12.08 -15.01 -4.64
C ASP A 98 -11.20 -14.51 -3.50
N ILE A 99 -11.46 -13.28 -3.05
CA ILE A 99 -10.87 -12.72 -1.82
C ILE A 99 -11.78 -13.09 -0.64
N THR A 100 -11.22 -13.78 0.35
CA THR A 100 -11.96 -14.23 1.55
C THR A 100 -12.15 -13.15 2.62
N LEU A 101 -11.51 -11.98 2.45
CA LEU A 101 -11.61 -10.84 3.36
C LEU A 101 -12.92 -10.07 3.18
N PRO A 102 -13.39 -9.34 4.21
CA PRO A 102 -14.58 -8.51 4.10
C PRO A 102 -14.50 -7.50 2.96
N LYS A 103 -15.64 -7.24 2.31
CA LYS A 103 -15.74 -6.24 1.24
C LYS A 103 -15.41 -4.84 1.73
N ALA A 104 -14.65 -4.11 0.93
CA ALA A 104 -14.28 -2.72 1.17
C ALA A 104 -14.00 -2.02 -0.15
N ASN A 105 -14.22 -0.70 -0.22
CA ASN A 105 -13.82 0.08 -1.40
C ASN A 105 -12.30 0.29 -1.38
N VAL A 106 -11.55 -0.73 -1.77
CA VAL A 106 -10.09 -0.76 -1.83
C VAL A 106 -9.66 -1.51 -3.08
N ILE A 107 -8.69 -0.97 -3.80
CA ILE A 107 -7.97 -1.65 -4.88
C ILE A 107 -6.52 -1.78 -4.47
N LYS A 108 -5.96 -2.97 -4.61
CA LYS A 108 -4.54 -3.23 -4.36
C LYS A 108 -3.90 -3.78 -5.63
N ILE A 109 -2.81 -3.17 -6.06
CA ILE A 109 -2.07 -3.50 -7.28
C ILE A 109 -0.70 -4.00 -6.88
N TYR A 110 -0.32 -5.16 -7.38
CA TYR A 110 0.91 -5.84 -7.04
C TYR A 110 1.95 -5.74 -8.16
N PHE A 111 3.17 -5.57 -7.75
CA PHE A 111 4.39 -5.62 -8.55
C PHE A 111 5.33 -6.68 -7.97
N ASN A 112 6.38 -7.07 -8.69
CA ASN A 112 7.42 -7.93 -8.12
C ASN A 112 8.10 -7.26 -6.91
N GLU A 113 8.20 -5.93 -6.93
CA GLU A 113 8.84 -5.11 -5.92
C GLU A 113 7.94 -4.82 -4.71
N GLY A 114 6.65 -5.14 -4.78
CA GLY A 114 5.70 -4.89 -3.69
C GLY A 114 4.30 -4.53 -4.17
N PHE A 115 3.68 -3.50 -3.58
CA PHE A 115 2.31 -3.13 -3.94
C PHE A 115 2.00 -1.64 -3.73
N ILE A 116 0.92 -1.21 -4.38
CA ILE A 116 0.20 0.01 -4.01
C ILE A 116 -1.24 -0.33 -3.63
N ALA A 117 -1.86 0.51 -2.79
CA ALA A 117 -3.28 0.39 -2.49
C ALA A 117 -3.98 1.74 -2.50
N LEU A 118 -5.12 1.80 -3.20
CA LEU A 118 -6.01 2.95 -3.25
C LEU A 118 -7.20 2.72 -2.34
N ARG A 119 -7.44 3.68 -1.43
CA ARG A 119 -8.54 3.62 -0.46
C ARG A 119 -9.22 4.97 -0.30
N PRO A 120 -10.42 5.16 -0.85
CA PRO A 120 -11.26 6.31 -0.52
C PRO A 120 -11.70 6.33 0.94
N SER A 121 -11.92 7.53 1.48
CA SER A 121 -12.59 7.70 2.77
C SER A 121 -14.10 7.51 2.59
N GLY A 122 -14.74 6.83 3.53
CA GLY A 122 -16.20 6.67 3.53
C GLY A 122 -16.97 7.93 3.94
N THR A 123 -16.32 8.88 4.61
CA THR A 123 -16.99 10.04 5.23
C THR A 123 -16.54 11.37 4.66
N GLU A 124 -15.38 11.46 4.07
CA GLU A 124 -14.76 12.68 3.56
C GLU A 124 -14.40 12.53 2.07
N PRO A 125 -14.37 13.62 1.28
CA PRO A 125 -13.91 13.59 -0.11
C PRO A 125 -12.37 13.46 -0.17
N LYS A 126 -11.87 12.36 0.34
CA LYS A 126 -10.47 12.06 0.50
C LYS A 126 -10.15 10.67 -0.05
N ILE A 127 -9.01 10.53 -0.69
CA ILE A 127 -8.46 9.25 -1.11
C ILE A 127 -7.02 9.11 -0.62
N LYS A 128 -6.65 7.92 -0.22
CA LYS A 128 -5.31 7.57 0.22
C LYS A 128 -4.66 6.62 -0.77
N LEU A 129 -3.40 6.88 -1.09
CA LEU A 129 -2.51 5.97 -1.80
C LEU A 129 -1.44 5.49 -0.82
N TYR A 130 -1.44 4.20 -0.57
CA TYR A 130 -0.38 3.49 0.15
C TYR A 130 0.59 2.92 -0.88
N VAL A 131 1.87 3.18 -0.71
CA VAL A 131 2.94 2.63 -1.55
C VAL A 131 3.88 1.85 -0.65
N SER A 132 4.09 0.56 -0.94
CA SER A 132 5.01 -0.32 -0.21
C SER A 132 5.84 -1.08 -1.24
N LEU A 133 7.10 -0.65 -1.44
CA LEU A 133 7.97 -1.19 -2.49
C LEU A 133 9.40 -1.40 -1.97
N SER A 134 10.03 -2.46 -2.49
CA SER A 134 11.46 -2.71 -2.36
C SER A 134 12.13 -2.42 -3.71
N CYS A 135 12.45 -1.18 -3.95
CA CYS A 135 13.11 -0.75 -5.20
C CYS A 135 14.11 0.38 -4.96
N ASP A 136 15.06 0.52 -5.89
CA ASP A 136 15.96 1.66 -5.91
C ASP A 136 15.19 2.96 -6.18
N HIS A 137 15.67 4.05 -5.59
CA HIS A 137 15.02 5.37 -5.72
C HIS A 137 13.54 5.40 -5.35
N PHE A 138 13.16 4.64 -4.31
CA PHE A 138 11.78 4.49 -3.82
C PHE A 138 11.00 5.82 -3.78
N ASP A 139 11.56 6.87 -3.21
CA ASP A 139 10.87 8.17 -3.09
C ASP A 139 10.50 8.77 -4.45
N VAL A 140 11.36 8.61 -5.46
CA VAL A 140 11.11 9.07 -6.82
C VAL A 140 10.01 8.25 -7.48
N VAL A 141 10.06 6.93 -7.33
CA VAL A 141 9.05 6.01 -7.88
C VAL A 141 7.69 6.26 -7.23
N ALA A 142 7.65 6.36 -5.90
CA ALA A 142 6.41 6.63 -5.15
C ALA A 142 5.79 7.98 -5.54
N GLN A 143 6.61 9.03 -5.75
CA GLN A 143 6.11 10.33 -6.20
C GLN A 143 5.56 10.25 -7.62
N LYS A 144 6.25 9.58 -8.55
CA LYS A 144 5.76 9.38 -9.92
C LYS A 144 4.43 8.63 -9.95
N MET A 145 4.26 7.58 -9.12
CA MET A 145 2.98 6.86 -8.98
C MET A 145 1.86 7.78 -8.49
N ASN A 146 2.15 8.59 -7.47
CA ASN A 146 1.21 9.58 -6.97
C ASN A 146 0.78 10.55 -8.08
N ASP A 147 1.73 11.11 -8.82
CA ASP A 147 1.45 12.09 -9.87
C ASP A 147 0.69 11.46 -11.05
N ALA A 148 1.04 10.23 -11.43
CA ALA A 148 0.33 9.49 -12.49
C ALA A 148 -1.13 9.20 -12.13
N ILE A 149 -1.45 9.00 -10.85
CA ILE A 149 -2.81 8.69 -10.39
C ILE A 149 -3.66 9.94 -10.20
N PHE A 150 -3.08 11.02 -9.69
CA PHE A 150 -3.87 12.19 -9.23
C PHE A 150 -3.73 13.44 -10.08
N ASN A 151 -2.70 13.54 -10.93
CA ASN A 151 -2.40 14.72 -11.76
C ASN A 151 -2.61 14.48 -13.27
N SER A 152 -3.13 13.31 -13.64
CA SER A 152 -3.51 12.96 -15.02
C SER A 152 -4.88 13.53 -15.39
#